data_9e967794f18cf0adc870850a6afad5e0
#
_entry.id   9e967794f18cf0adc870850a6afad5e0
#
_cell.length_a   1.000
_cell.length_b   1.000
_cell.length_c   1.000
_cell.angle_alpha   90.00
_cell.angle_beta   90.00
_cell.angle_gamma   90.00
#
_symmetry.space_group_name_H-M   'P 1'
#
loop_
_entity.id
_entity.type
_entity.pdbx_description
1 polymer ?
#
loop_
_entity_poly.entity_id
_entity_poly.type
_entity_poly.pdbx_seq_one_letter_code
_entity_poly.pdbx_strand_id
1 'polypeptide(L)'
;MKTIITILGCGSSMGVPRADGFWGKCDPKNKKNYRTRCSLLITKGNNNVLIDTSPDLRLQLLSNKVKNISYVLYTHKHGDQTHGINDLRAFYINSKKKLNIFSNKETINYLYQNFTYLFKGAPDYPPILKKNIIKKKFSLGFQNEKINFKSIKIKHGKIFALGYVFKNIAYISDCSSVSEKNIKDLANLNTLIIDCLRFKVHYSHLNFDEVIKLVNILKPKKTILTNMHIDLDYEYLKKKAPKNICPGYDGMKIYA
;
A
#
# COMPACT_ATOMS: atom_id res chain seq x y z
N MET A 1 -12.37 -16.65 -10.77
CA MET A 1 -11.56 -15.56 -11.37
C MET A 1 -10.25 -15.42 -10.62
N LYS A 2 -9.15 -15.23 -11.35
CA LYS A 2 -7.81 -14.97 -10.83
C LYS A 2 -7.75 -13.58 -10.21
N THR A 3 -7.08 -13.44 -9.06
CA THR A 3 -6.83 -12.14 -8.44
C THR A 3 -5.41 -11.71 -8.77
N ILE A 4 -5.24 -10.47 -9.22
CA ILE A 4 -3.94 -9.87 -9.54
C ILE A 4 -3.67 -8.76 -8.53
N ILE A 5 -2.51 -8.80 -7.89
CA ILE A 5 -2.03 -7.76 -7.01
C ILE A 5 -0.89 -7.05 -7.71
N THR A 6 -1.01 -5.74 -7.89
CA THR A 6 0.02 -4.90 -8.51
C THR A 6 0.59 -3.95 -7.46
N ILE A 7 1.87 -4.02 -7.21
CA ILE A 7 2.60 -3.01 -6.43
C ILE A 7 2.71 -1.77 -7.31
N LEU A 8 1.92 -0.74 -7.03
CA LEU A 8 1.95 0.51 -7.80
C LEU A 8 3.17 1.33 -7.48
N GLY A 9 3.54 1.36 -6.20
CA GLY A 9 4.74 1.99 -5.69
C GLY A 9 5.24 1.26 -4.44
N CYS A 10 6.57 1.22 -4.25
CA CYS A 10 7.22 0.54 -3.13
C CYS A 10 8.36 1.35 -2.50
N GLY A 11 8.46 2.63 -2.80
CA GLY A 11 9.40 3.55 -2.19
C GLY A 11 8.90 4.13 -0.88
N SER A 12 9.83 4.61 -0.06
CA SER A 12 9.53 5.33 1.18
C SER A 12 8.84 6.67 0.92
N SER A 13 8.50 7.39 1.98
CA SER A 13 7.82 8.69 1.91
C SER A 13 8.51 9.74 1.01
N MET A 14 9.81 9.62 0.78
CA MET A 14 10.56 10.50 -0.12
C MET A 14 10.67 9.97 -1.56
N GLY A 15 10.30 8.71 -1.82
CA GLY A 15 10.55 8.06 -3.10
C GLY A 15 12.03 7.73 -3.35
N VAL A 16 12.32 7.09 -4.49
CA VAL A 16 13.67 6.84 -5.00
C VAL A 16 13.69 7.12 -6.50
N PRO A 17 14.49 8.11 -6.99
CA PRO A 17 15.27 9.05 -6.19
C PRO A 17 14.38 9.95 -5.34
N ARG A 18 14.99 10.68 -4.41
CA ARG A 18 14.31 11.76 -3.71
C ARG A 18 13.99 12.92 -4.67
N ALA A 19 13.11 13.82 -4.25
CA ALA A 19 12.73 14.98 -5.06
C ALA A 19 13.89 15.91 -5.47
N ASP A 20 15.00 15.88 -4.71
CA ASP A 20 16.25 16.59 -5.04
C ASP A 20 17.16 15.80 -6.02
N GLY A 21 16.68 14.68 -6.55
CA GLY A 21 17.42 13.82 -7.49
C GLY A 21 18.43 12.88 -6.84
N PHE A 22 18.53 12.83 -5.52
CA PHE A 22 19.52 12.00 -4.82
C PHE A 22 19.09 10.53 -4.75
N TRP A 23 19.95 9.64 -5.24
CA TRP A 23 19.74 8.18 -5.34
C TRP A 23 20.28 7.38 -4.15
N GLY A 24 21.09 8.00 -3.28
CA GLY A 24 21.77 7.32 -2.18
C GLY A 24 22.68 6.19 -2.66
N LYS A 25 22.37 4.95 -2.27
CA LYS A 25 23.11 3.74 -2.68
C LYS A 25 22.46 2.99 -3.85
N CYS A 26 21.31 3.46 -4.33
CA CYS A 26 20.60 2.82 -5.44
C CYS A 26 21.25 3.19 -6.78
N ASP A 27 21.53 2.19 -7.62
CA ASP A 27 22.02 2.38 -8.99
C ASP A 27 20.92 3.05 -9.85
N PRO A 28 21.16 4.29 -10.38
CA PRO A 28 20.18 4.98 -11.22
C PRO A 28 19.88 4.28 -12.56
N LYS A 29 20.80 3.43 -13.04
CA LYS A 29 20.62 2.66 -14.29
C LYS A 29 19.67 1.50 -14.14
N ASN A 30 19.47 1.00 -12.92
CA ASN A 30 18.50 -0.07 -12.66
C ASN A 30 17.10 0.49 -12.45
N LYS A 31 16.22 0.32 -13.44
CA LYS A 31 14.83 0.80 -13.40
C LYS A 31 14.03 0.31 -12.18
N LYS A 32 14.42 -0.82 -11.56
CA LYS A 32 13.78 -1.34 -10.34
C LYS A 32 14.13 -0.56 -9.08
N ASN A 33 15.12 0.32 -9.15
CA ASN A 33 15.43 1.28 -8.10
C ASN A 33 14.61 2.57 -8.19
N TYR A 34 13.98 2.86 -9.34
CA TYR A 34 13.02 3.93 -9.42
C TYR A 34 11.73 3.49 -8.71
N ARG A 35 11.46 4.10 -7.54
CA ARG A 35 10.34 3.70 -6.67
C ARG A 35 9.51 4.91 -6.31
N THR A 36 8.29 4.93 -6.73
CA THR A 36 7.26 5.86 -6.27
C THR A 36 6.78 5.45 -4.87
N ARG A 37 6.12 6.37 -4.15
CA ARG A 37 5.65 6.14 -2.78
C ARG A 37 4.60 5.01 -2.73
N CYS A 38 4.50 4.35 -1.58
CA CYS A 38 3.71 3.12 -1.45
C CYS A 38 2.26 3.26 -1.91
N SER A 39 1.82 2.31 -2.73
CA SER A 39 0.42 2.06 -3.08
C SER A 39 0.27 0.67 -3.69
N LEU A 40 -0.88 0.04 -3.53
CA LEU A 40 -1.18 -1.30 -4.03
C LEU A 40 -2.52 -1.33 -4.76
N LEU A 41 -2.61 -2.07 -5.85
CA LEU A 41 -3.87 -2.34 -6.55
C LEU A 41 -4.20 -3.83 -6.51
N ILE A 42 -5.42 -4.17 -6.12
CA ILE A 42 -5.94 -5.54 -6.15
C ILE A 42 -7.04 -5.60 -7.19
N THR A 43 -6.84 -6.41 -8.23
CA THR A 43 -7.78 -6.58 -9.34
C THR A 43 -8.38 -7.99 -9.32
N LYS A 44 -9.71 -8.09 -9.33
CA LYS A 44 -10.44 -9.35 -9.52
C LYS A 44 -11.61 -9.11 -10.48
N GLY A 45 -11.47 -9.56 -11.74
CA GLY A 45 -12.39 -9.16 -12.81
C GLY A 45 -12.38 -7.64 -13.02
N ASN A 46 -13.54 -7.00 -12.94
CA ASN A 46 -13.68 -5.53 -13.02
C ASN A 46 -13.56 -4.83 -11.67
N ASN A 47 -13.44 -5.58 -10.56
CA ASN A 47 -13.31 -5.02 -9.23
C ASN A 47 -11.84 -4.65 -8.95
N ASN A 48 -11.56 -3.36 -8.97
CA ASN A 48 -10.27 -2.77 -8.63
C ASN A 48 -10.31 -2.10 -7.26
N VAL A 49 -9.62 -2.66 -6.28
CA VAL A 49 -9.46 -2.11 -4.93
C VAL A 49 -8.08 -1.50 -4.82
N LEU A 50 -8.02 -0.17 -4.68
CA LEU A 50 -6.79 0.58 -4.46
C LEU A 50 -6.52 0.65 -2.95
N ILE A 51 -5.27 0.43 -2.53
CA ILE A 51 -4.80 0.68 -1.17
C ILE A 51 -3.82 1.84 -1.21
N ASP A 52 -4.19 2.92 -0.53
CA ASP A 52 -3.53 4.22 -0.45
C ASP A 52 -3.47 5.00 -1.78
N THR A 53 -3.58 6.30 -1.67
CA THR A 53 -3.44 7.26 -2.77
C THR A 53 -2.17 8.06 -2.55
N SER A 54 -1.04 7.49 -2.94
CA SER A 54 0.24 8.21 -2.81
C SER A 54 0.25 9.50 -3.65
N PRO A 55 1.08 10.48 -3.35
CA PRO A 55 1.25 11.68 -4.21
C PRO A 55 1.65 11.36 -5.66
N ASP A 56 2.14 10.14 -5.91
CA ASP A 56 2.52 9.64 -7.25
C ASP A 56 1.38 8.92 -7.97
N LEU A 57 0.16 8.92 -7.42
CA LEU A 57 -0.95 8.09 -7.87
C LEU A 57 -1.22 8.24 -9.37
N ARG A 58 -1.22 9.46 -9.90
CA ARG A 58 -1.45 9.70 -11.33
C ARG A 58 -0.46 8.92 -12.19
N LEU A 59 0.84 9.00 -11.89
CA LEU A 59 1.88 8.28 -12.63
C LEU A 59 1.73 6.77 -12.48
N GLN A 60 1.44 6.29 -11.27
CA GLN A 60 1.23 4.88 -10.95
C GLN A 60 0.07 4.29 -11.77
N LEU A 61 -1.06 4.97 -11.82
CA LEU A 61 -2.24 4.52 -12.57
C LEU A 61 -2.02 4.51 -14.08
N LEU A 62 -1.37 5.55 -14.63
CA LEU A 62 -1.05 5.64 -16.05
C LEU A 62 -0.06 4.55 -16.49
N SER A 63 1.03 4.35 -15.74
CA SER A 63 2.05 3.33 -16.02
C SER A 63 1.48 1.91 -15.99
N ASN A 64 0.50 1.66 -15.12
CA ASN A 64 -0.16 0.35 -15.01
C ASN A 64 -1.46 0.24 -15.84
N LYS A 65 -1.79 1.26 -16.66
CA LYS A 65 -2.96 1.30 -17.55
C LYS A 65 -4.29 1.06 -16.81
N VAL A 66 -4.41 1.56 -15.56
CA VAL A 66 -5.60 1.40 -14.73
C VAL A 66 -6.71 2.31 -15.25
N LYS A 67 -7.86 1.74 -15.63
CA LYS A 67 -8.98 2.46 -16.24
C LYS A 67 -10.15 2.73 -15.29
N ASN A 68 -10.25 1.96 -14.20
CA ASN A 68 -11.31 2.11 -13.20
C ASN A 68 -10.79 1.81 -11.80
N ILE A 69 -11.38 2.43 -10.79
CA ILE A 69 -11.22 2.14 -9.37
C ILE A 69 -12.61 1.92 -8.79
N SER A 70 -12.82 0.79 -8.12
CA SER A 70 -14.10 0.43 -7.51
C SER A 70 -14.17 0.91 -6.06
N TYR A 71 -13.08 0.75 -5.32
CA TYR A 71 -12.98 1.07 -3.89
C TYR A 71 -11.57 1.53 -3.54
N VAL A 72 -11.45 2.36 -2.51
CA VAL A 72 -10.17 2.80 -1.97
C VAL A 72 -10.09 2.46 -0.49
N LEU A 73 -9.04 1.78 -0.09
CA LEU A 73 -8.68 1.52 1.31
C LEU A 73 -7.51 2.44 1.68
N TYR A 74 -7.52 2.99 2.89
CA TYR A 74 -6.36 3.72 3.42
C TYR A 74 -5.78 2.99 4.61
N THR A 75 -4.45 2.91 4.65
CA THR A 75 -3.71 2.32 5.78
C THR A 75 -3.67 3.27 6.96
N HIS A 76 -3.29 4.53 6.75
CA HIS A 76 -3.23 5.57 7.77
C HIS A 76 -3.19 6.97 7.15
N LYS A 77 -3.03 8.02 7.97
CA LYS A 77 -3.23 9.41 7.58
C LYS A 77 -2.00 10.15 7.04
N HIS A 78 -0.81 9.53 6.94
CA HIS A 78 0.37 10.22 6.45
C HIS A 78 0.23 10.68 4.99
N GLY A 79 0.92 11.76 4.63
CA GLY A 79 0.78 12.41 3.33
C GLY A 79 1.21 11.53 2.16
N ASP A 80 2.25 10.72 2.33
CA ASP A 80 2.72 9.76 1.34
C ASP A 80 1.73 8.64 1.03
N GLN A 81 0.72 8.42 1.90
CA GLN A 81 -0.37 7.48 1.70
C GLN A 81 -1.68 8.15 1.21
N THR A 82 -1.81 9.49 1.36
CA THR A 82 -3.13 10.13 1.22
C THR A 82 -3.18 11.26 0.20
N HIS A 83 -2.07 11.95 -0.11
CA HIS A 83 -2.13 13.23 -0.83
C HIS A 83 -2.36 13.12 -2.35
N GLY A 84 -2.39 11.91 -2.93
CA GLY A 84 -2.89 11.68 -4.30
C GLY A 84 -4.41 11.53 -4.41
N ILE A 85 -5.15 11.76 -3.33
CA ILE A 85 -6.62 11.60 -3.26
C ILE A 85 -7.38 12.40 -4.35
N ASN A 86 -6.82 13.51 -4.83
CA ASN A 86 -7.42 14.34 -5.89
C ASN A 86 -7.49 13.62 -7.25
N ASP A 87 -6.57 12.70 -7.54
CA ASP A 87 -6.54 11.96 -8.81
C ASP A 87 -7.73 11.01 -8.95
N LEU A 88 -8.43 10.71 -7.86
CA LEU A 88 -9.68 9.94 -7.86
C LEU A 88 -10.80 10.65 -8.63
N ARG A 89 -10.70 11.96 -8.87
CA ARG A 89 -11.69 12.74 -9.63
C ARG A 89 -11.92 12.21 -11.04
N ALA A 90 -10.87 11.74 -11.71
CA ALA A 90 -10.99 11.18 -13.05
C ALA A 90 -11.98 10.01 -13.13
N PHE A 91 -11.98 9.13 -12.12
CA PHE A 91 -12.88 7.98 -12.06
C PHE A 91 -14.33 8.37 -11.74
N TYR A 92 -14.53 9.42 -10.94
CA TYR A 92 -15.86 10.00 -10.75
C TYR A 92 -16.39 10.63 -12.05
N ILE A 93 -15.58 11.37 -12.79
CA ILE A 93 -15.99 12.01 -14.06
C ILE A 93 -16.47 10.94 -15.04
N ASN A 94 -15.76 9.81 -15.13
CA ASN A 94 -16.10 8.73 -16.05
C ASN A 94 -17.34 7.94 -15.62
N SER A 95 -17.48 7.65 -14.32
CA SER A 95 -18.55 6.78 -13.83
C SER A 95 -19.81 7.55 -13.36
N LYS A 96 -19.68 8.85 -13.05
CA LYS A 96 -20.67 9.68 -12.35
C LYS A 96 -21.09 9.13 -11.00
N LYS A 97 -20.32 8.19 -10.43
CA LYS A 97 -20.59 7.55 -9.13
C LYS A 97 -19.53 7.98 -8.13
N LYS A 98 -19.95 8.36 -6.91
CA LYS A 98 -19.00 8.64 -5.81
C LYS A 98 -18.19 7.40 -5.47
N LEU A 99 -16.87 7.53 -5.35
CA LEU A 99 -16.01 6.45 -4.91
C LEU A 99 -16.13 6.27 -3.40
N ASN A 100 -16.28 5.01 -3.00
CA ASN A 100 -16.27 4.64 -1.59
C ASN A 100 -14.83 4.51 -1.10
N ILE A 101 -14.48 5.30 -0.09
CA ILE A 101 -13.21 5.17 0.62
C ILE A 101 -13.43 4.58 2.01
N PHE A 102 -12.48 3.80 2.47
CA PHE A 102 -12.57 3.03 3.71
C PHE A 102 -11.28 3.15 4.52
N SER A 103 -11.40 3.36 5.82
CA SER A 103 -10.32 3.26 6.80
C SER A 103 -10.86 3.21 8.23
N ASN A 104 -9.97 3.30 9.22
CA ASN A 104 -10.37 3.54 10.61
C ASN A 104 -10.92 4.96 10.78
N LYS A 105 -11.58 5.21 11.93
CA LYS A 105 -12.21 6.49 12.24
C LYS A 105 -11.23 7.67 12.20
N GLU A 106 -10.01 7.47 12.71
CA GLU A 106 -8.98 8.53 12.77
C GLU A 106 -8.58 8.99 11.36
N THR A 107 -8.23 8.04 10.48
CA THR A 107 -7.84 8.34 9.10
C THR A 107 -9.00 8.93 8.29
N ILE A 108 -10.21 8.40 8.44
CA ILE A 108 -11.40 8.95 7.78
C ILE A 108 -11.68 10.39 8.21
N ASN A 109 -11.55 10.70 9.51
CA ASN A 109 -11.74 12.06 10.01
C ASN A 109 -10.67 13.01 9.46
N TYR A 110 -9.39 12.58 9.45
CA TYR A 110 -8.31 13.35 8.85
C TYR A 110 -8.58 13.69 7.38
N LEU A 111 -8.93 12.69 6.57
CA LEU A 111 -9.25 12.89 5.15
C LEU A 111 -10.44 13.82 4.96
N TYR A 112 -11.48 13.66 5.77
CA TYR A 112 -12.67 14.49 5.70
C TYR A 112 -12.40 15.96 6.06
N GLN A 113 -11.55 16.22 7.04
CA GLN A 113 -11.20 17.59 7.47
C GLN A 113 -10.28 18.29 6.45
N ASN A 114 -9.27 17.57 5.93
CA ASN A 114 -8.28 18.18 5.04
C ASN A 114 -8.72 18.26 3.58
N PHE A 115 -9.67 17.40 3.15
CA PHE A 115 -10.17 17.33 1.78
C PHE A 115 -11.70 17.46 1.72
N THR A 116 -12.28 18.34 2.57
CA THR A 116 -13.72 18.49 2.75
C THR A 116 -14.48 18.64 1.42
N TYR A 117 -13.93 19.39 0.47
CA TYR A 117 -14.56 19.64 -0.84
C TYR A 117 -14.76 18.35 -1.67
N LEU A 118 -13.96 17.32 -1.48
CA LEU A 118 -14.15 16.02 -2.15
C LEU A 118 -15.38 15.26 -1.62
N PHE A 119 -15.80 15.54 -0.38
CA PHE A 119 -16.91 14.87 0.30
C PHE A 119 -18.21 15.66 0.29
N LYS A 120 -18.12 16.98 0.48
CA LYS A 120 -19.29 17.88 0.53
C LYS A 120 -19.55 18.58 -0.81
N GLY A 121 -18.51 18.69 -1.65
CA GLY A 121 -18.53 19.56 -2.80
C GLY A 121 -18.14 20.99 -2.46
N ALA A 122 -18.12 21.85 -3.47
CA ALA A 122 -17.94 23.27 -3.44
C ALA A 122 -18.75 23.86 -4.62
N PRO A 123 -18.92 25.19 -4.74
CA PRO A 123 -19.49 25.77 -5.95
C PRO A 123 -18.77 25.19 -7.19
N ASP A 124 -19.54 24.72 -8.16
CA ASP A 124 -19.04 24.09 -9.41
C ASP A 124 -18.18 22.84 -9.25
N TYR A 125 -18.10 22.26 -8.05
CA TYR A 125 -17.36 21.04 -7.77
C TYR A 125 -18.22 20.01 -7.03
N PRO A 126 -18.78 19.00 -7.70
CA PRO A 126 -19.62 18.00 -7.05
C PRO A 126 -18.82 17.11 -6.09
N PRO A 127 -19.42 16.62 -5.01
CA PRO A 127 -18.76 15.68 -4.11
C PRO A 127 -18.50 14.35 -4.81
N ILE A 128 -17.24 13.90 -4.78
CA ILE A 128 -16.78 12.72 -5.53
C ILE A 128 -16.51 11.50 -4.64
N LEU A 129 -16.42 11.68 -3.31
CA LEU A 129 -16.11 10.64 -2.36
C LEU A 129 -17.23 10.36 -1.36
N LYS A 130 -17.32 9.11 -0.93
CA LYS A 130 -18.15 8.65 0.19
C LYS A 130 -17.28 7.96 1.23
N LYS A 131 -17.31 8.45 2.48
CA LYS A 131 -16.52 7.91 3.59
C LYS A 131 -17.19 6.71 4.25
N ASN A 132 -16.42 5.70 4.60
CA ASN A 132 -16.87 4.51 5.31
C ASN A 132 -15.84 4.12 6.37
N ILE A 133 -16.29 3.74 7.56
CA ILE A 133 -15.44 3.18 8.61
C ILE A 133 -15.44 1.67 8.46
N ILE A 134 -14.25 1.06 8.40
CA ILE A 134 -14.13 -0.39 8.24
C ILE A 134 -14.41 -1.14 9.55
N LYS A 135 -14.94 -2.36 9.40
CA LYS A 135 -14.96 -3.39 10.44
C LYS A 135 -13.68 -4.24 10.36
N LYS A 136 -13.41 -5.04 11.38
CA LYS A 136 -12.26 -5.96 11.40
C LYS A 136 -12.28 -6.95 10.21
N LYS A 137 -13.46 -7.45 9.83
CA LYS A 137 -13.68 -8.26 8.62
C LYS A 137 -14.73 -7.57 7.76
N PHE A 138 -14.48 -7.46 6.47
CA PHE A 138 -15.37 -6.83 5.50
C PHE A 138 -15.12 -7.40 4.10
N SER A 139 -16.01 -7.09 3.18
CA SER A 139 -15.90 -7.54 1.79
C SER A 139 -16.17 -6.39 0.84
N LEU A 140 -15.47 -6.35 -0.28
CA LEU A 140 -15.64 -5.37 -1.35
C LEU A 140 -15.86 -6.07 -2.69
N GLY A 141 -16.79 -5.56 -3.49
CA GLY A 141 -17.18 -6.15 -4.77
C GLY A 141 -18.47 -6.96 -4.67
N PHE A 142 -18.91 -7.46 -5.82
CA PHE A 142 -20.16 -8.21 -5.97
C PHE A 142 -19.88 -9.59 -6.57
N GLN A 143 -20.76 -10.55 -6.26
CA GLN A 143 -20.73 -11.91 -6.81
C GLN A 143 -19.32 -12.53 -6.83
N ASN A 144 -18.89 -13.03 -7.99
CA ASN A 144 -17.60 -13.72 -8.16
C ASN A 144 -16.38 -12.78 -8.10
N GLU A 145 -16.59 -11.45 -8.16
CA GLU A 145 -15.54 -10.43 -8.04
C GLU A 145 -15.30 -9.98 -6.59
N LYS A 146 -16.10 -10.47 -5.63
CA LYS A 146 -15.99 -10.15 -4.21
C LYS A 146 -14.63 -10.55 -3.64
N ILE A 147 -14.02 -9.64 -2.88
CA ILE A 147 -12.78 -9.85 -2.15
C ILE A 147 -13.07 -9.68 -0.65
N ASN A 148 -12.72 -10.69 0.14
CA ASN A 148 -12.84 -10.65 1.59
C ASN A 148 -11.55 -10.11 2.19
N PHE A 149 -11.67 -9.16 3.10
CA PHE A 149 -10.57 -8.52 3.81
C PHE A 149 -10.67 -8.72 5.31
N LYS A 150 -9.51 -8.79 5.94
CA LYS A 150 -9.33 -8.61 7.38
C LYS A 150 -8.37 -7.44 7.59
N SER A 151 -8.80 -6.43 8.33
CA SER A 151 -7.93 -5.35 8.77
C SER A 151 -7.25 -5.72 10.09
N ILE A 152 -5.96 -5.45 10.18
CA ILE A 152 -5.14 -5.64 11.38
C ILE A 152 -4.50 -4.32 11.77
N LYS A 153 -4.43 -4.05 13.08
CA LYS A 153 -3.82 -2.83 13.63
C LYS A 153 -2.33 -3.06 13.80
N ILE A 154 -1.51 -2.30 13.08
CA ILE A 154 -0.05 -2.40 13.05
C ILE A 154 0.55 -1.19 13.76
N LYS A 155 1.55 -1.40 14.63
CA LYS A 155 2.27 -0.30 15.26
C LYS A 155 3.18 0.38 14.25
N HIS A 156 3.12 1.72 14.19
CA HIS A 156 3.94 2.57 13.34
C HIS A 156 4.45 3.76 14.15
N GLY A 157 5.58 3.60 14.81
CA GLY A 157 6.10 4.59 15.76
C GLY A 157 5.11 4.90 16.88
N LYS A 158 4.66 6.16 16.93
CA LYS A 158 3.68 6.65 17.92
C LYS A 158 2.21 6.47 17.50
N ILE A 159 1.95 6.07 16.24
CA ILE A 159 0.60 5.89 15.69
C ILE A 159 0.35 4.42 15.32
N PHE A 160 -0.83 4.17 14.79
CA PHE A 160 -1.18 2.87 14.22
C PHE A 160 -1.58 3.02 12.75
N ALA A 161 -1.03 2.12 11.93
CA ALA A 161 -1.46 1.89 10.57
C ALA A 161 -2.36 0.65 10.51
N LEU A 162 -3.08 0.48 9.39
CA LEU A 162 -3.81 -0.73 9.08
C LEU A 162 -3.01 -1.59 8.10
N GLY A 163 -2.81 -2.86 8.46
CA GLY A 163 -2.46 -3.90 7.50
C GLY A 163 -3.73 -4.56 6.96
N TYR A 164 -3.70 -5.03 5.73
CA TYR A 164 -4.81 -5.72 5.09
C TYR A 164 -4.44 -7.14 4.72
N VAL A 165 -5.22 -8.10 5.22
CA VAL A 165 -5.10 -9.53 4.87
C VAL A 165 -6.28 -9.89 3.98
N PHE A 166 -6.00 -10.49 2.82
CA PHE A 166 -6.99 -10.95 1.86
C PHE A 166 -6.48 -12.21 1.16
N LYS A 167 -7.35 -13.20 1.00
CA LYS A 167 -6.90 -14.55 0.62
C LYS A 167 -5.76 -15.01 1.55
N ASN A 168 -4.65 -15.46 1.06
CA ASN A 168 -3.45 -15.78 1.83
C ASN A 168 -2.31 -14.77 1.59
N ILE A 169 -2.67 -13.49 1.48
CA ILE A 169 -1.73 -12.38 1.24
C ILE A 169 -1.95 -11.32 2.30
N ALA A 170 -0.89 -10.74 2.82
CA ALA A 170 -0.94 -9.54 3.65
C ALA A 170 -0.16 -8.39 3.02
N TYR A 171 -0.69 -7.17 3.15
CA TYR A 171 -0.03 -5.92 2.81
C TYR A 171 0.10 -5.04 4.05
N ILE A 172 1.33 -4.68 4.38
CA ILE A 172 1.70 -3.86 5.54
C ILE A 172 2.75 -2.86 5.05
N SER A 173 2.30 -1.65 4.67
CA SER A 173 3.19 -0.62 4.10
C SER A 173 4.10 0.02 5.14
N ASP A 174 3.62 0.15 6.39
CA ASP A 174 4.30 0.86 7.46
C ASP A 174 4.19 0.06 8.76
N CYS A 175 5.34 -0.26 9.35
CA CYS A 175 5.40 -1.15 10.50
C CYS A 175 6.65 -0.91 11.34
N SER A 176 6.49 -0.65 12.64
CA SER A 176 7.61 -0.71 13.59
C SER A 176 7.61 -2.00 14.42
N SER A 177 6.43 -2.62 14.59
CA SER A 177 6.32 -3.94 15.23
C SER A 177 4.96 -4.58 14.98
N VAL A 178 4.94 -5.91 15.04
CA VAL A 178 3.74 -6.74 14.94
C VAL A 178 3.43 -7.31 16.32
N SER A 179 2.20 -7.10 16.82
CA SER A 179 1.78 -7.65 18.11
C SER A 179 1.59 -9.17 18.03
N GLU A 180 1.74 -9.86 19.17
CA GLU A 180 1.51 -11.32 19.26
C GLU A 180 0.13 -11.73 18.74
N LYS A 181 -0.90 -10.92 19.01
CA LYS A 181 -2.25 -11.14 18.48
C LYS A 181 -2.29 -11.20 16.97
N ASN A 182 -1.49 -10.38 16.29
CA ASN A 182 -1.45 -10.31 14.84
C ASN A 182 -0.53 -11.37 14.22
N ILE A 183 0.40 -11.96 14.98
CA ILE A 183 1.25 -13.05 14.51
C ILE A 183 0.41 -14.21 14.00
N LYS A 184 -0.65 -14.60 14.75
CA LYS A 184 -1.58 -15.68 14.33
C LYS A 184 -2.29 -15.36 13.00
N ASP A 185 -2.61 -14.10 12.77
CA ASP A 185 -3.29 -13.64 11.55
C ASP A 185 -2.36 -13.55 10.33
N LEU A 186 -1.05 -13.49 10.56
CA LEU A 186 0.01 -13.30 9.56
C LEU A 186 0.87 -14.56 9.34
N ALA A 187 0.66 -15.61 10.13
CA ALA A 187 1.42 -16.86 10.01
C ALA A 187 1.03 -17.64 8.73
N ASN A 188 2.02 -18.29 8.12
CA ASN A 188 1.87 -19.22 7.00
C ASN A 188 1.16 -18.65 5.76
N LEU A 189 1.27 -17.35 5.52
CA LEU A 189 0.74 -16.70 4.33
C LEU A 189 1.45 -17.21 3.06
N ASN A 190 0.76 -17.20 1.93
CA ASN A 190 1.41 -17.40 0.64
C ASN A 190 2.34 -16.23 0.30
N THR A 191 1.90 -15.00 0.58
CA THR A 191 2.72 -13.81 0.33
C THR A 191 2.55 -12.78 1.44
N LEU A 192 3.66 -12.28 1.94
CA LEU A 192 3.72 -11.14 2.85
C LEU A 192 4.39 -9.97 2.12
N ILE A 193 3.67 -8.86 1.92
CA ILE A 193 4.22 -7.59 1.43
C ILE A 193 4.39 -6.70 2.65
N ILE A 194 5.64 -6.35 3.00
CA ILE A 194 5.94 -5.75 4.29
C ILE A 194 6.95 -4.61 4.20
N ASP A 195 6.75 -3.62 5.05
CA ASP A 195 7.69 -2.51 5.31
C ASP A 195 9.12 -3.01 5.55
N CYS A 196 10.05 -2.41 4.83
CA CYS A 196 11.49 -2.59 5.05
C CYS A 196 12.19 -1.28 4.67
N LEU A 197 12.28 -0.35 5.61
CA LEU A 197 12.72 1.00 5.26
C LEU A 197 14.18 1.06 4.82
N ARG A 198 15.10 0.49 5.64
CA ARG A 198 16.56 0.61 5.46
C ARG A 198 17.33 -0.43 6.27
N PHE A 199 18.68 -0.44 6.17
CA PHE A 199 19.51 -1.30 7.01
C PHE A 199 19.62 -0.81 8.46
N LYS A 200 19.74 0.50 8.67
CA LYS A 200 19.82 1.10 10.01
C LYS A 200 18.47 1.08 10.73
N VAL A 201 18.48 0.91 12.03
CA VAL A 201 17.27 0.98 12.87
C VAL A 201 16.52 2.29 12.67
N HIS A 202 15.19 2.22 12.69
CA HIS A 202 14.30 3.38 12.64
C HIS A 202 13.18 3.21 13.67
N TYR A 203 12.80 4.31 14.34
CA TYR A 203 11.83 4.25 15.43
C TYR A 203 10.39 3.88 14.99
N SER A 204 10.04 4.10 13.74
CA SER A 204 8.67 3.90 13.22
C SER A 204 8.56 2.85 12.11
N HIS A 205 9.68 2.30 11.63
CA HIS A 205 9.71 1.32 10.54
C HIS A 205 10.63 0.16 10.88
N LEU A 206 10.37 -1.00 10.26
CA LEU A 206 11.27 -2.15 10.31
C LEU A 206 12.51 -1.88 9.47
N ASN A 207 13.66 -2.31 9.99
CA ASN A 207 14.88 -2.46 9.22
C ASN A 207 14.97 -3.88 8.61
N PHE A 208 15.97 -4.08 7.76
CA PHE A 208 16.13 -5.36 7.05
C PHE A 208 16.29 -6.56 7.99
N ASP A 209 17.06 -6.45 9.06
CA ASP A 209 17.31 -7.55 9.99
C ASP A 209 16.06 -7.87 10.83
N GLU A 210 15.29 -6.86 11.21
CA GLU A 210 14.00 -7.01 11.89
C GLU A 210 12.98 -7.71 10.99
N VAL A 211 12.97 -7.40 9.69
CA VAL A 211 12.12 -8.11 8.72
C VAL A 211 12.51 -9.59 8.64
N ILE A 212 13.81 -9.92 8.55
CA ILE A 212 14.26 -11.32 8.54
C ILE A 212 13.78 -12.05 9.80
N LYS A 213 13.96 -11.47 10.99
CA LYS A 213 13.49 -12.05 12.25
C LYS A 213 11.98 -12.31 12.22
N LEU A 214 11.20 -11.32 11.76
CA LEU A 214 9.75 -11.44 11.66
C LEU A 214 9.32 -12.52 10.66
N VAL A 215 9.97 -12.60 9.50
CA VAL A 215 9.72 -13.63 8.48
C VAL A 215 9.98 -15.04 9.01
N ASN A 216 11.02 -15.21 9.82
CA ASN A 216 11.33 -16.50 10.46
C ASN A 216 10.24 -16.94 11.47
N ILE A 217 9.58 -15.98 12.11
CA ILE A 217 8.43 -16.24 13.01
C ILE A 217 7.16 -16.54 12.21
N LEU A 218 6.84 -15.71 11.19
CA LEU A 218 5.59 -15.79 10.42
C LEU A 218 5.58 -16.90 9.38
N LYS A 219 6.76 -17.31 8.89
CA LYS A 219 6.99 -18.38 7.89
C LYS A 219 6.12 -18.22 6.62
N PRO A 220 6.06 -17.04 5.98
CA PRO A 220 5.37 -16.89 4.70
C PRO A 220 6.12 -17.66 3.61
N LYS A 221 5.40 -18.17 2.59
CA LYS A 221 6.05 -18.82 1.44
C LYS A 221 6.92 -17.83 0.66
N LYS A 222 6.45 -16.58 0.54
CA LYS A 222 7.16 -15.50 -0.14
C LYS A 222 7.00 -14.19 0.62
N THR A 223 8.07 -13.41 0.73
CA THR A 223 8.04 -12.05 1.27
C THR A 223 8.51 -11.06 0.22
N ILE A 224 7.79 -9.95 0.09
CA ILE A 224 8.15 -8.84 -0.80
C ILE A 224 8.34 -7.60 0.08
N LEU A 225 9.51 -6.98 -0.05
CA LEU A 225 9.85 -5.77 0.69
C LEU A 225 9.21 -4.56 0.00
N THR A 226 8.62 -3.67 0.79
CA THR A 226 8.05 -2.39 0.33
C THR A 226 8.52 -1.25 1.22
N ASN A 227 8.17 -0.01 0.93
CA ASN A 227 8.55 1.20 1.67
C ASN A 227 10.06 1.42 1.73
N MET A 228 10.76 1.05 0.67
CA MET A 228 12.22 1.02 0.63
C MET A 228 12.84 2.39 0.37
N HIS A 229 13.82 2.74 1.20
CA HIS A 229 14.60 3.97 1.13
C HIS A 229 15.73 3.87 0.08
N ILE A 230 16.36 5.01 -0.22
CA ILE A 230 17.54 5.14 -1.12
C ILE A 230 18.78 4.31 -0.69
N ASP A 231 18.79 3.74 0.52
CA ASP A 231 19.87 2.87 1.01
C ASP A 231 19.78 1.44 0.49
N LEU A 232 18.62 1.05 -0.06
CA LEU A 232 18.26 -0.32 -0.40
C LEU A 232 18.26 -0.54 -1.91
N ASP A 233 19.48 -0.71 -2.49
CA ASP A 233 19.62 -1.09 -3.89
C ASP A 233 18.97 -2.45 -4.19
N TYR A 234 18.29 -2.56 -5.34
CA TYR A 234 17.51 -3.74 -5.71
C TYR A 234 18.37 -5.00 -5.86
N GLU A 235 19.47 -4.92 -6.62
CA GLU A 235 20.31 -6.09 -6.87
C GLU A 235 21.13 -6.48 -5.63
N TYR A 236 21.57 -5.50 -4.84
CA TYR A 236 22.22 -5.76 -3.56
C TYR A 236 21.29 -6.49 -2.61
N LEU A 237 20.03 -6.02 -2.44
CA LEU A 237 19.05 -6.70 -1.61
C LEU A 237 18.71 -8.10 -2.12
N LYS A 238 18.54 -8.27 -3.43
CA LYS A 238 18.23 -9.56 -4.04
C LYS A 238 19.31 -10.60 -3.78
N LYS A 239 20.59 -10.19 -3.76
CA LYS A 239 21.73 -11.06 -3.44
C LYS A 239 21.82 -11.36 -1.94
N LYS A 240 21.54 -10.36 -1.08
CA LYS A 240 21.69 -10.44 0.38
C LYS A 240 20.54 -11.18 1.05
N ALA A 241 19.32 -11.06 0.52
CA ALA A 241 18.12 -11.61 1.16
C ALA A 241 18.03 -13.13 1.05
N PRO A 242 17.43 -13.81 2.06
CA PRO A 242 17.06 -15.21 1.96
C PRO A 242 16.18 -15.48 0.73
N LYS A 243 16.21 -16.72 0.19
CA LYS A 243 15.53 -17.10 -1.07
C LYS A 243 14.04 -16.77 -1.11
N ASN A 244 13.36 -16.77 0.03
CA ASN A 244 11.93 -16.47 0.13
C ASN A 244 11.62 -14.97 0.32
N ILE A 245 12.65 -14.10 0.36
CA ILE A 245 12.51 -12.64 0.49
C ILE A 245 13.03 -11.98 -0.78
N CYS A 246 12.28 -11.08 -1.37
CA CYS A 246 12.71 -10.29 -2.52
C CYS A 246 12.29 -8.81 -2.38
N PRO A 247 13.10 -7.87 -2.90
CA PRO A 247 12.67 -6.48 -2.99
C PRO A 247 11.51 -6.34 -3.98
N GLY A 248 10.54 -5.49 -3.64
CA GLY A 248 9.52 -5.05 -4.57
C GLY A 248 10.06 -4.08 -5.62
N TYR A 249 9.29 -3.85 -6.65
CA TYR A 249 9.49 -2.79 -7.64
C TYR A 249 8.15 -2.32 -8.18
N ASP A 250 8.09 -1.08 -8.65
CA ASP A 250 6.89 -0.48 -9.19
C ASP A 250 6.40 -1.25 -10.43
N GLY A 251 5.13 -1.61 -10.44
CA GLY A 251 4.51 -2.44 -11.48
C GLY A 251 4.65 -3.96 -11.28
N MET A 252 5.27 -4.42 -10.16
CA MET A 252 5.37 -5.85 -9.86
C MET A 252 3.99 -6.48 -9.69
N LYS A 253 3.74 -7.60 -10.40
CA LYS A 253 2.47 -8.34 -10.32
C LYS A 253 2.61 -9.65 -9.57
N ILE A 254 1.64 -9.94 -8.71
CA ILE A 254 1.51 -11.17 -7.93
C ILE A 254 0.15 -11.76 -8.27
N TYR A 255 0.09 -13.06 -8.50
CA TYR A 255 -1.12 -13.79 -8.89
C TYR A 255 -1.59 -14.69 -7.74
N ALA A 256 -2.91 -14.60 -7.40
CA ALA A 256 -3.54 -15.35 -6.30
C ALA A 256 -4.90 -15.99 -6.69
#